data_a258a12e170b6c5130bf258e3a401826
#
_entry.id   a258a12e170b6c5130bf258e3a401826
#
_cell.length_a   1.000
_cell.length_b   1.000
_cell.length_c   1.000
_cell.angle_alpha   90.00
_cell.angle_beta   90.00
_cell.angle_gamma   90.00
#
_symmetry.space_group_name_H-M   'P 1'
#
loop_
_entity.id
_entity.type
_entity.pdbx_description
1 polymer ?
#
loop_
_entity_poly.entity_id
_entity_poly.type
_entity_poly.pdbx_seq_one_letter_code
_entity_poly.pdbx_strand_id
1 'polypeptide(L)'
;MGFFKKDFKNKNLIVLDIGSQFVKALLLEINEEEGRRNLLSWAKERSFNDFEKLLSSCRKAIDKIEKKTGIKADEIFLGTGGELLRGVSTTFCYRREDASQKIDLAELRNIVQKTQWHAYDKLRKDFSSETGLPESEARMVNACVVDIKIDNEHIPNPVGFEGETICLTIFNNYTSRENLEGMFRLSAELELELRGINSQSYALFYGLGAGSFKDDVLIVDVGGKVTDVVLVKSKGEVIDIKNFNLGGHLFTKTLSEFLGLSLDDAEMVKTKYSKGEVSESAKQKLDKLFSPNISSWFSGIRVVMEDFYENHKSAPKNILLCGGGSFLPGMDEILRKRGGFKTKIISSSEITKINNKTKLQDVSSLALASLAAESPESNEFYALLKRAIRLIQS
;
A
#
# COMPACT_ATOMS: atom_id res chain seq x y z
N MET A 1 -48.27 -1.73 14.83
CA MET A 1 -47.23 -1.40 13.87
C MET A 1 -45.91 -1.94 14.40
N GLY A 2 -45.53 -3.15 13.97
CA GLY A 2 -44.27 -3.75 14.36
C GLY A 2 -43.15 -3.18 13.52
N PHE A 3 -42.26 -2.46 14.14
CA PHE A 3 -40.97 -2.09 13.54
C PHE A 3 -40.18 -3.37 13.34
N PHE A 4 -40.05 -3.85 12.10
CA PHE A 4 -39.01 -4.81 11.75
C PHE A 4 -37.67 -4.15 12.03
N LYS A 5 -37.05 -4.49 13.16
CA LYS A 5 -35.60 -4.29 13.31
C LYS A 5 -34.96 -5.14 12.22
N LYS A 6 -34.46 -4.51 11.16
CA LYS A 6 -33.48 -5.13 10.30
C LYS A 6 -32.33 -5.54 11.19
N ASP A 7 -32.12 -6.84 11.37
CA ASP A 7 -30.90 -7.35 12.00
C ASP A 7 -29.73 -7.00 11.08
N PHE A 8 -29.08 -5.89 11.35
CA PHE A 8 -27.89 -5.44 10.65
C PHE A 8 -26.72 -6.31 11.12
N LYS A 9 -26.38 -7.29 10.31
CA LYS A 9 -25.24 -8.17 10.56
C LYS A 9 -23.94 -7.38 10.43
N ASN A 10 -23.14 -7.39 11.50
CA ASN A 10 -21.74 -7.03 11.40
C ASN A 10 -21.10 -7.93 10.35
N LYS A 11 -20.38 -7.33 9.39
CA LYS A 11 -19.61 -8.09 8.41
C LYS A 11 -18.23 -8.38 8.96
N ASN A 12 -17.81 -9.63 8.84
CA ASN A 12 -16.47 -10.06 9.19
C ASN A 12 -15.62 -10.19 7.93
N LEU A 13 -14.43 -9.62 7.96
CA LEU A 13 -13.51 -9.57 6.83
C LEU A 13 -12.12 -10.03 7.28
N ILE A 14 -11.52 -10.96 6.55
CA ILE A 14 -10.10 -11.26 6.66
C ILE A 14 -9.32 -10.31 5.77
N VAL A 15 -8.32 -9.65 6.32
CA VAL A 15 -7.31 -8.92 5.57
C VAL A 15 -6.02 -9.70 5.64
N LEU A 16 -5.50 -10.12 4.47
CA LEU A 16 -4.17 -10.74 4.36
C LEU A 16 -3.17 -9.72 3.86
N ASP A 17 -2.21 -9.41 4.70
CA ASP A 17 -1.02 -8.64 4.38
C ASP A 17 0.09 -9.63 3.99
N ILE A 18 0.33 -9.76 2.68
CA ILE A 18 1.31 -10.70 2.10
C ILE A 18 2.63 -9.97 1.91
N GLY A 19 3.44 -9.98 2.94
CA GLY A 19 4.80 -9.45 2.88
C GLY A 19 5.81 -10.51 2.42
N SER A 20 6.99 -10.06 2.02
CA SER A 20 8.07 -10.94 1.54
C SER A 20 8.67 -11.85 2.61
N GLN A 21 8.49 -11.52 3.89
CA GLN A 21 9.06 -12.25 5.02
C GLN A 21 7.97 -12.92 5.88
N PHE A 22 6.83 -12.26 6.01
CA PHE A 22 5.71 -12.73 6.81
C PHE A 22 4.39 -12.47 6.10
N VAL A 23 3.47 -13.42 6.26
CA VAL A 23 2.04 -13.21 6.04
C VAL A 23 1.42 -12.81 7.36
N LYS A 24 0.59 -11.78 7.35
CA LYS A 24 -0.21 -11.38 8.51
C LYS A 24 -1.68 -11.43 8.13
N ALA A 25 -2.46 -12.16 8.91
CA ALA A 25 -3.91 -12.17 8.79
C ALA A 25 -4.51 -11.30 9.89
N LEU A 26 -5.50 -10.48 9.53
CA LEU A 26 -6.22 -9.61 10.43
C LEU A 26 -7.72 -9.88 10.28
N LEU A 27 -8.44 -10.02 11.38
CA LEU A 27 -9.89 -10.14 11.40
C LEU A 27 -10.52 -8.82 11.75
N LEU A 28 -11.30 -8.28 10.83
CA LEU A 28 -12.07 -7.06 11.01
C LEU A 28 -13.55 -7.36 11.24
N GLU A 29 -14.16 -6.58 12.11
CA GLU A 29 -15.60 -6.42 12.22
C GLU A 29 -15.98 -5.05 11.71
N ILE A 30 -16.87 -5.00 10.71
CA ILE A 30 -17.31 -3.78 10.05
C ILE A 30 -18.82 -3.62 10.29
N ASN A 31 -19.20 -2.49 10.88
CA ASN A 31 -20.58 -2.05 10.97
C ASN A 31 -20.71 -0.75 10.19
N GLU A 32 -21.27 -0.81 8.99
CA GLU A 32 -21.37 0.33 8.07
C GLU A 32 -22.29 1.44 8.59
N GLU A 33 -23.38 1.09 9.29
CA GLU A 33 -24.33 2.07 9.80
C GLU A 33 -23.79 2.88 10.97
N GLU A 34 -23.08 2.21 11.87
CA GLU A 34 -22.46 2.88 13.03
C GLU A 34 -21.09 3.45 12.70
N GLY A 35 -20.60 3.24 11.47
CA GLY A 35 -19.25 3.63 11.05
C GLY A 35 -18.15 2.94 11.87
N ARG A 36 -18.47 1.83 12.56
CA ARG A 36 -17.51 1.12 13.40
C ARG A 36 -16.68 0.15 12.58
N ARG A 37 -15.36 0.24 12.76
CA ARG A 37 -14.35 -0.59 12.11
C ARG A 37 -13.39 -1.09 13.19
N ASN A 38 -13.56 -2.33 13.62
CA ASN A 38 -12.79 -2.91 14.71
C ASN A 38 -11.83 -3.97 14.22
N LEU A 39 -10.56 -3.88 14.59
CA LEU A 39 -9.63 -4.99 14.51
C LEU A 39 -9.82 -5.90 15.74
N LEU A 40 -10.35 -7.11 15.50
CA LEU A 40 -10.67 -8.07 16.57
C LEU A 40 -9.50 -8.96 16.94
N SER A 41 -8.74 -9.42 15.94
CA SER A 41 -7.60 -10.32 16.15
C SER A 41 -6.64 -10.23 14.97
N TRP A 42 -5.41 -10.71 15.19
CA TRP A 42 -4.41 -10.89 14.15
C TRP A 42 -3.50 -12.06 14.45
N ALA A 43 -2.90 -12.61 13.40
CA ALA A 43 -1.89 -13.65 13.47
C ALA A 43 -0.83 -13.45 12.38
N LYS A 44 0.36 -14.03 12.60
CA LYS A 44 1.52 -13.89 11.72
C LYS A 44 2.15 -15.25 11.48
N GLU A 45 2.48 -15.53 10.23
CA GLU A 45 3.18 -16.73 9.78
C GLU A 45 4.34 -16.35 8.85
N ARG A 46 5.26 -17.29 8.62
CA ARG A 46 6.35 -17.12 7.66
C ARG A 46 5.78 -17.02 6.24
N SER A 47 6.29 -16.12 5.43
CA SER A 47 5.96 -16.02 4.00
C SER A 47 6.95 -16.84 3.16
N PHE A 48 6.48 -17.35 2.02
CA PHE A 48 7.27 -18.14 1.08
C PHE A 48 6.95 -17.70 -0.35
N ASN A 49 7.94 -17.84 -1.26
CA ASN A 49 7.72 -17.59 -2.69
C ASN A 49 6.99 -18.78 -3.36
N ASP A 50 7.05 -19.98 -2.76
CA ASP A 50 6.32 -21.16 -3.21
C ASP A 50 4.85 -21.05 -2.85
N PHE A 51 3.95 -21.23 -3.84
CA PHE A 51 2.53 -21.02 -3.68
C PHE A 51 1.90 -21.92 -2.62
N GLU A 52 2.24 -23.22 -2.60
CA GLU A 52 1.64 -24.18 -1.65
C GLU A 52 2.07 -23.88 -0.21
N LYS A 53 3.33 -23.49 -0.02
CA LYS A 53 3.84 -23.06 1.28
C LYS A 53 3.20 -21.74 1.72
N LEU A 54 3.02 -20.79 0.80
CA LEU A 54 2.34 -19.52 1.06
C LEU A 54 0.88 -19.78 1.47
N LEU A 55 0.15 -20.59 0.71
CA LEU A 55 -1.22 -21.00 1.01
C LEU A 55 -1.33 -21.65 2.39
N SER A 56 -0.42 -22.59 2.72
CA SER A 56 -0.36 -23.21 4.04
C SER A 56 -0.15 -22.19 5.16
N SER A 57 0.72 -21.20 4.95
CA SER A 57 0.95 -20.11 5.91
C SER A 57 -0.29 -19.22 6.09
N CYS A 58 -0.98 -18.88 5.00
CA CYS A 58 -2.22 -18.13 5.04
C CYS A 58 -3.31 -18.88 5.82
N ARG A 59 -3.52 -20.16 5.52
CA ARG A 59 -4.46 -21.03 6.27
C ARG A 59 -4.13 -21.07 7.76
N LYS A 60 -2.86 -21.31 8.13
CA LYS A 60 -2.42 -21.34 9.54
C LYS A 60 -2.68 -20.01 10.26
N ALA A 61 -2.45 -18.88 9.58
CA ALA A 61 -2.70 -17.56 10.17
C ALA A 61 -4.20 -17.34 10.41
N ILE A 62 -5.05 -17.70 9.44
CA ILE A 62 -6.52 -17.61 9.54
C ILE A 62 -7.04 -18.55 10.64
N ASP A 63 -6.61 -19.82 10.64
CA ASP A 63 -7.00 -20.82 11.65
C ASP A 63 -6.69 -20.36 13.10
N LYS A 64 -5.53 -19.71 13.29
CA LYS A 64 -5.16 -19.15 14.61
C LYS A 64 -6.14 -18.08 15.06
N ILE A 65 -6.59 -17.24 14.14
CA ILE A 65 -7.57 -16.17 14.41
C ILE A 65 -8.92 -16.79 14.74
N GLU A 66 -9.40 -17.72 13.91
CA GLU A 66 -10.69 -18.38 14.10
C GLU A 66 -10.76 -19.15 15.41
N LYS A 67 -9.71 -19.93 15.73
CA LYS A 67 -9.62 -20.65 17.01
C LYS A 67 -9.63 -19.72 18.23
N LYS A 68 -9.00 -18.53 18.09
CA LYS A 68 -8.92 -17.56 19.18
C LYS A 68 -10.22 -16.79 19.40
N THR A 69 -10.95 -16.48 18.32
CA THR A 69 -12.13 -15.61 18.35
C THR A 69 -13.45 -16.36 18.27
N GLY A 70 -13.44 -17.58 17.73
CA GLY A 70 -14.66 -18.32 17.37
C GLY A 70 -15.41 -17.73 16.17
N ILE A 71 -14.82 -16.75 15.48
CA ILE A 71 -15.45 -16.00 14.37
C ILE A 71 -14.84 -16.47 13.06
N LYS A 72 -15.71 -16.77 12.08
CA LYS A 72 -15.35 -16.99 10.68
C LYS A 72 -15.71 -15.79 9.84
N ALA A 73 -14.94 -15.56 8.79
CA ALA A 73 -15.23 -14.56 7.77
C ALA A 73 -15.53 -15.27 6.44
N ASP A 74 -16.38 -14.66 5.63
CA ASP A 74 -16.72 -15.17 4.30
C ASP A 74 -15.96 -14.41 3.20
N GLU A 75 -15.41 -13.24 3.51
CA GLU A 75 -14.73 -12.35 2.59
C GLU A 75 -13.25 -12.17 2.96
N ILE A 76 -12.43 -11.94 1.94
CA ILE A 76 -11.00 -11.66 2.06
C ILE A 76 -10.60 -10.41 1.27
N PHE A 77 -9.71 -9.60 1.85
CA PHE A 77 -9.02 -8.50 1.17
C PHE A 77 -7.52 -8.78 1.17
N LEU A 78 -6.89 -8.69 0.01
CA LEU A 78 -5.47 -9.00 -0.16
C LEU A 78 -4.65 -7.72 -0.27
N GLY A 79 -3.57 -7.64 0.47
CA GLY A 79 -2.57 -6.59 0.37
C GLY A 79 -1.17 -7.13 0.16
N THR A 80 -0.38 -6.45 -0.66
CA THR A 80 1.01 -6.84 -0.90
C THR A 80 1.88 -5.63 -1.21
N GLY A 81 3.19 -5.76 -1.03
CA GLY A 81 4.17 -4.70 -1.34
C GLY A 81 4.57 -4.65 -2.81
N GLY A 82 5.44 -3.70 -3.13
CA GLY A 82 5.84 -3.35 -4.49
C GLY A 82 6.57 -4.42 -5.29
N GLU A 83 6.98 -5.55 -4.66
CA GLU A 83 7.52 -6.70 -5.39
C GLU A 83 6.46 -7.35 -6.29
N LEU A 84 5.21 -7.43 -5.82
CA LEU A 84 4.10 -8.09 -6.53
C LEU A 84 3.07 -7.12 -7.10
N LEU A 85 2.92 -5.93 -6.53
CA LEU A 85 1.90 -4.97 -6.91
C LEU A 85 2.48 -3.55 -6.94
N ARG A 86 2.47 -2.92 -8.10
CA ARG A 86 3.00 -1.59 -8.35
C ARG A 86 1.89 -0.56 -8.40
N GLY A 87 2.23 0.71 -8.20
CA GLY A 87 1.27 1.80 -8.24
C GLY A 87 1.79 3.02 -8.96
N VAL A 88 0.93 3.67 -9.77
CA VAL A 88 1.26 4.90 -10.48
C VAL A 88 0.04 5.81 -10.59
N SER A 89 0.23 7.10 -10.41
CA SER A 89 -0.78 8.11 -10.72
C SER A 89 -0.63 8.63 -12.15
N THR A 90 -1.77 8.83 -12.80
CA THR A 90 -1.82 9.43 -14.13
C THR A 90 -2.86 10.54 -14.12
N THR A 91 -2.45 11.74 -14.53
CA THR A 91 -3.33 12.88 -14.68
C THR A 91 -3.65 13.07 -16.17
N PHE A 92 -4.93 13.20 -16.47
CA PHE A 92 -5.41 13.54 -17.80
C PHE A 92 -6.31 14.75 -17.71
N CYS A 93 -6.04 15.76 -18.55
CA CYS A 93 -6.83 16.97 -18.65
C CYS A 93 -7.65 16.97 -19.95
N TYR A 94 -8.94 17.15 -19.81
CA TYR A 94 -9.88 17.22 -20.91
C TYR A 94 -10.40 18.65 -21.07
N ARG A 95 -10.23 19.23 -22.27
CA ARG A 95 -10.84 20.51 -22.61
C ARG A 95 -12.24 20.26 -23.12
N ARG A 96 -13.22 20.88 -22.45
CA ARG A 96 -14.64 20.73 -22.76
C ARG A 96 -15.02 21.55 -23.98
N GLU A 97 -15.98 21.06 -24.76
CA GLU A 97 -16.49 21.76 -25.94
C GLU A 97 -17.32 22.98 -25.56
N ASP A 98 -18.09 22.90 -24.48
CA ASP A 98 -18.88 24.00 -23.92
C ASP A 98 -18.59 24.18 -22.43
N ALA A 99 -17.88 25.27 -22.11
CA ALA A 99 -17.49 25.62 -20.75
C ALA A 99 -18.68 26.09 -19.89
N SER A 100 -19.76 26.57 -20.52
CA SER A 100 -20.95 27.10 -19.83
C SER A 100 -21.98 26.03 -19.46
N GLN A 101 -21.86 24.84 -20.05
CA GLN A 101 -22.73 23.71 -19.70
C GLN A 101 -22.26 23.05 -18.42
N LYS A 102 -23.23 22.70 -17.54
CA LYS A 102 -22.90 21.94 -16.33
C LYS A 102 -22.46 20.52 -16.67
N ILE A 103 -21.39 20.07 -16.01
CA ILE A 103 -20.88 18.71 -16.14
C ILE A 103 -21.96 17.74 -15.63
N ASP A 104 -22.36 16.81 -16.49
CA ASP A 104 -23.27 15.72 -16.13
C ASP A 104 -22.54 14.39 -15.91
N LEU A 105 -23.27 13.36 -15.45
CA LEU A 105 -22.73 12.02 -15.23
C LEU A 105 -22.27 11.33 -16.52
N ALA A 106 -22.86 11.65 -17.68
CA ALA A 106 -22.49 11.05 -18.95
C ALA A 106 -21.14 11.59 -19.42
N GLU A 107 -20.95 12.91 -19.36
CA GLU A 107 -19.68 13.57 -19.66
C GLU A 107 -18.59 13.07 -18.72
N LEU A 108 -18.85 13.05 -17.40
CA LEU A 108 -17.89 12.57 -16.41
C LEU A 108 -17.48 11.11 -16.67
N ARG A 109 -18.42 10.24 -17.05
CA ARG A 109 -18.13 8.85 -17.43
C ARG A 109 -17.18 8.77 -18.62
N ASN A 110 -17.41 9.58 -19.65
CA ASN A 110 -16.54 9.65 -20.82
C ASN A 110 -15.12 10.11 -20.45
N ILE A 111 -15.00 11.13 -19.59
CA ILE A 111 -13.72 11.63 -19.11
C ILE A 111 -12.97 10.57 -18.32
N VAL A 112 -13.64 9.89 -17.37
CA VAL A 112 -13.06 8.77 -16.60
C VAL A 112 -12.57 7.67 -17.52
N GLN A 113 -13.36 7.29 -18.53
CA GLN A 113 -12.97 6.25 -19.47
C GLN A 113 -11.75 6.64 -20.30
N LYS A 114 -11.71 7.86 -20.84
CA LYS A 114 -10.55 8.38 -21.59
C LYS A 114 -9.30 8.42 -20.69
N THR A 115 -9.44 8.91 -19.45
CA THR A 115 -8.34 8.95 -18.50
C THR A 115 -7.79 7.54 -18.22
N GLN A 116 -8.66 6.55 -18.04
CA GLN A 116 -8.24 5.17 -17.82
C GLN A 116 -7.55 4.54 -19.02
N TRP A 117 -7.98 4.84 -20.25
CA TRP A 117 -7.28 4.39 -21.45
C TRP A 117 -5.86 4.95 -21.52
N HIS A 118 -5.70 6.25 -21.27
CA HIS A 118 -4.37 6.88 -21.23
C HIS A 118 -3.50 6.31 -20.11
N ALA A 119 -4.08 6.11 -18.92
CA ALA A 119 -3.38 5.51 -17.80
C ALA A 119 -2.91 4.08 -18.13
N TYR A 120 -3.76 3.27 -18.75
CA TYR A 120 -3.43 1.90 -19.12
C TYR A 120 -2.35 1.82 -20.20
N ASP A 121 -2.40 2.69 -21.21
CA ASP A 121 -1.37 2.72 -22.27
C ASP A 121 0.02 3.09 -21.70
N LYS A 122 0.07 4.09 -20.82
CA LYS A 122 1.31 4.46 -20.12
C LYS A 122 1.80 3.32 -19.23
N LEU A 123 0.91 2.77 -18.41
CA LEU A 123 1.20 1.71 -17.46
C LEU A 123 1.82 0.47 -18.12
N ARG A 124 1.31 0.04 -19.29
CA ARG A 124 1.87 -1.12 -20.01
C ARG A 124 3.32 -0.89 -20.44
N LYS A 125 3.63 0.30 -20.92
CA LYS A 125 4.99 0.68 -21.32
C LYS A 125 5.93 0.74 -20.12
N ASP A 126 5.50 1.37 -19.04
CA ASP A 126 6.26 1.46 -17.80
C ASP A 126 6.50 0.06 -17.22
N PHE A 127 5.46 -0.81 -17.19
CA PHE A 127 5.56 -2.20 -16.76
C PHE A 127 6.59 -2.99 -17.57
N SER A 128 6.54 -2.90 -18.89
CA SER A 128 7.48 -3.61 -19.77
C SER A 128 8.92 -3.12 -19.57
N SER A 129 9.11 -1.81 -19.45
CA SER A 129 10.43 -1.21 -19.19
C SER A 129 11.02 -1.64 -17.84
N GLU A 130 10.20 -1.70 -16.79
CA GLU A 130 10.65 -2.01 -15.43
C GLU A 130 10.83 -3.51 -15.16
N THR A 131 10.04 -4.37 -15.82
CA THR A 131 10.03 -5.81 -15.54
C THR A 131 10.76 -6.64 -16.61
N GLY A 132 10.93 -6.10 -17.81
CA GLY A 132 11.38 -6.84 -18.99
C GLY A 132 10.32 -7.80 -19.56
N LEU A 133 9.10 -7.82 -19.01
CA LEU A 133 7.99 -8.63 -19.52
C LEU A 133 7.27 -7.90 -20.66
N PRO A 134 6.60 -8.63 -21.59
CA PRO A 134 5.80 -8.01 -22.62
C PRO A 134 4.68 -7.11 -22.04
N GLU A 135 4.34 -6.03 -22.72
CA GLU A 135 3.23 -5.14 -22.35
C GLU A 135 1.89 -5.89 -22.18
N SER A 136 1.69 -6.97 -22.95
CA SER A 136 0.49 -7.83 -22.86
C SER A 136 0.33 -8.58 -21.54
N GLU A 137 1.39 -8.67 -20.74
CA GLU A 137 1.35 -9.30 -19.41
C GLU A 137 0.90 -8.33 -18.31
N ALA A 138 0.90 -7.02 -18.57
CA ALA A 138 0.43 -6.04 -17.60
C ALA A 138 -1.08 -6.20 -17.31
N ARG A 139 -1.43 -6.19 -16.03
CA ARG A 139 -2.83 -6.23 -15.56
C ARG A 139 -3.07 -5.10 -14.56
N MET A 140 -4.09 -4.33 -14.82
CA MET A 140 -4.60 -3.35 -13.87
C MET A 140 -5.42 -4.08 -12.81
N VAL A 141 -5.11 -3.87 -11.55
CA VAL A 141 -5.78 -4.55 -10.43
C VAL A 141 -6.94 -3.72 -9.91
N ASN A 142 -6.66 -2.46 -9.63
CA ASN A 142 -7.67 -1.48 -9.23
C ASN A 142 -7.25 -0.07 -9.61
N ALA A 143 -8.18 0.86 -9.49
CA ALA A 143 -7.94 2.27 -9.66
C ALA A 143 -8.78 3.09 -8.69
N CYS A 144 -8.29 4.27 -8.32
CA CYS A 144 -9.03 5.25 -7.53
C CYS A 144 -8.74 6.66 -8.01
N VAL A 145 -9.77 7.51 -8.00
CA VAL A 145 -9.59 8.94 -8.24
C VAL A 145 -8.95 9.54 -7.00
N VAL A 146 -7.80 10.18 -7.18
CA VAL A 146 -7.06 10.82 -6.09
C VAL A 146 -7.18 12.34 -6.14
N ASP A 147 -7.49 12.91 -7.32
CA ASP A 147 -7.70 14.35 -7.47
C ASP A 147 -8.59 14.68 -8.66
N ILE A 148 -9.40 15.74 -8.53
CA ILE A 148 -10.21 16.32 -9.60
C ILE A 148 -10.03 17.82 -9.55
N LYS A 149 -9.75 18.42 -10.71
CA LYS A 149 -9.65 19.87 -10.87
C LYS A 149 -10.52 20.35 -12.01
N ILE A 150 -11.18 21.49 -11.80
CA ILE A 150 -11.82 22.27 -12.86
C ILE A 150 -11.10 23.62 -12.92
N ASP A 151 -10.55 23.97 -14.07
CA ASP A 151 -9.78 25.21 -14.29
C ASP A 151 -8.69 25.44 -13.22
N ASN A 152 -7.98 24.38 -12.85
CA ASN A 152 -6.94 24.28 -11.80
C ASN A 152 -7.44 24.35 -10.35
N GLU A 153 -8.75 24.47 -10.10
CA GLU A 153 -9.32 24.45 -8.75
C GLU A 153 -9.73 23.02 -8.34
N HIS A 154 -9.38 22.59 -7.13
CA HIS A 154 -9.72 21.27 -6.60
C HIS A 154 -11.22 21.16 -6.30
N ILE A 155 -11.88 20.19 -6.89
CA ILE A 155 -13.33 19.96 -6.73
C ILE A 155 -13.57 18.49 -6.34
N PRO A 156 -14.19 18.22 -5.18
CA PRO A 156 -14.43 16.82 -4.73
C PRO A 156 -15.39 16.04 -5.64
N ASN A 157 -16.39 16.73 -6.21
CA ASN A 157 -17.34 16.16 -7.15
C ASN A 157 -17.62 17.19 -8.26
N PRO A 158 -17.26 16.91 -9.52
CA PRO A 158 -17.38 17.89 -10.61
C PRO A 158 -18.80 17.98 -11.20
N VAL A 159 -19.71 17.08 -10.84
CA VAL A 159 -21.08 17.06 -11.39
C VAL A 159 -21.83 18.32 -10.95
N GLY A 160 -22.41 19.02 -11.93
CA GLY A 160 -23.14 20.26 -11.71
C GLY A 160 -22.29 21.54 -11.75
N PHE A 161 -20.96 21.42 -11.87
CA PHE A 161 -20.06 22.54 -12.05
C PHE A 161 -19.89 22.90 -13.55
N GLU A 162 -19.51 24.13 -13.83
CA GLU A 162 -19.13 24.65 -15.13
C GLU A 162 -17.61 24.84 -15.16
N GLY A 163 -17.01 24.93 -16.35
CA GLY A 163 -15.58 25.20 -16.52
C GLY A 163 -15.06 24.72 -17.87
N GLU A 164 -13.91 25.23 -18.28
CA GLU A 164 -13.30 24.94 -19.58
C GLU A 164 -12.50 23.63 -19.58
N THR A 165 -11.73 23.39 -18.52
CA THR A 165 -10.83 22.24 -18.43
C THR A 165 -11.11 21.42 -17.18
N ILE A 166 -11.35 20.13 -17.36
CA ILE A 166 -11.43 19.16 -16.24
C ILE A 166 -10.21 18.24 -16.27
N CYS A 167 -9.47 18.18 -15.16
CA CYS A 167 -8.35 17.29 -14.97
C CYS A 167 -8.70 16.22 -13.93
N LEU A 168 -8.48 14.96 -14.29
CA LEU A 168 -8.63 13.82 -13.39
C LEU A 168 -7.27 13.18 -13.14
N THR A 169 -6.92 12.99 -11.87
CA THR A 169 -5.78 12.18 -11.46
C THR A 169 -6.29 10.87 -10.92
N ILE A 170 -5.87 9.77 -11.56
CA ILE A 170 -6.25 8.40 -11.17
C ILE A 170 -5.00 7.66 -10.74
N PHE A 171 -5.03 7.10 -9.54
CA PHE A 171 -4.04 6.16 -9.07
C PHE A 171 -4.44 4.74 -9.48
N ASN A 172 -3.50 4.02 -10.09
CA ASN A 172 -3.71 2.64 -10.56
C ASN A 172 -2.72 1.70 -9.88
N ASN A 173 -3.24 0.58 -9.34
CA ASN A 173 -2.41 -0.56 -9.01
C ASN A 173 -2.37 -1.54 -10.17
N TYR A 174 -1.18 -2.07 -10.47
CA TYR A 174 -0.95 -3.00 -11.57
C TYR A 174 0.08 -4.07 -11.22
N THR A 175 -0.01 -5.19 -11.93
CA THR A 175 0.86 -6.35 -11.73
C THR A 175 0.97 -7.17 -13.01
N SER A 176 1.74 -8.28 -13.00
CA SER A 176 1.72 -9.25 -14.08
C SER A 176 0.44 -10.10 -14.05
N ARG A 177 0.09 -10.69 -15.20
CA ARG A 177 -1.00 -11.66 -15.30
C ARG A 177 -0.81 -12.80 -14.30
N GLU A 178 0.37 -13.39 -14.25
CA GLU A 178 0.69 -14.50 -13.36
C GLU A 178 0.44 -14.15 -11.89
N ASN A 179 0.91 -12.99 -11.43
CA ASN A 179 0.70 -12.56 -10.05
C ASN A 179 -0.79 -12.35 -9.74
N LEU A 180 -1.55 -11.76 -10.66
CA LEU A 180 -2.99 -11.54 -10.48
C LEU A 180 -3.75 -12.87 -10.40
N GLU A 181 -3.46 -13.81 -11.31
CA GLU A 181 -4.02 -15.16 -11.29
C GLU A 181 -3.66 -15.91 -10.00
N GLY A 182 -2.41 -15.75 -9.51
CA GLY A 182 -1.99 -16.28 -8.21
C GLY A 182 -2.80 -15.73 -7.03
N MET A 183 -3.13 -14.43 -7.04
CA MET A 183 -3.97 -13.82 -6.00
C MET A 183 -5.42 -14.33 -6.06
N PHE A 184 -5.99 -14.48 -7.24
CA PHE A 184 -7.32 -15.08 -7.41
C PHE A 184 -7.34 -16.54 -6.96
N ARG A 185 -6.34 -17.32 -7.36
CA ARG A 185 -6.18 -18.71 -6.92
C ARG A 185 -6.07 -18.80 -5.39
N LEU A 186 -5.31 -17.90 -4.76
CA LEU A 186 -5.15 -17.88 -3.30
C LEU A 186 -6.49 -17.69 -2.58
N SER A 187 -7.33 -16.76 -3.00
CA SER A 187 -8.66 -16.56 -2.39
C SER A 187 -9.58 -17.77 -2.61
N ALA A 188 -9.56 -18.35 -3.81
CA ALA A 188 -10.35 -19.54 -4.13
C ALA A 188 -9.93 -20.76 -3.29
N GLU A 189 -8.62 -21.01 -3.15
CA GLU A 189 -8.08 -22.11 -2.33
C GLU A 189 -8.31 -21.91 -0.81
N LEU A 190 -8.49 -20.64 -0.38
CA LEU A 190 -8.87 -20.32 1.00
C LEU A 190 -10.39 -20.39 1.21
N GLU A 191 -11.18 -20.61 0.16
CA GLU A 191 -12.65 -20.63 0.17
C GLU A 191 -13.27 -19.33 0.69
N LEU A 192 -12.63 -18.16 0.38
CA LEU A 192 -13.07 -16.84 0.80
C LEU A 192 -13.38 -15.98 -0.43
N GLU A 193 -14.48 -15.24 -0.40
CA GLU A 193 -14.85 -14.31 -1.47
C GLU A 193 -13.89 -13.13 -1.52
N LEU A 194 -13.26 -12.89 -2.67
CA LEU A 194 -12.30 -11.81 -2.84
C LEU A 194 -13.00 -10.45 -2.94
N ARG A 195 -12.92 -9.67 -1.87
CA ARG A 195 -13.47 -8.30 -1.81
C ARG A 195 -12.61 -7.30 -2.60
N GLY A 196 -11.28 -7.46 -2.55
CA GLY A 196 -10.37 -6.58 -3.26
C GLY A 196 -8.90 -6.89 -3.04
N ILE A 197 -8.07 -6.25 -3.87
CA ILE A 197 -6.61 -6.32 -3.82
C ILE A 197 -6.07 -4.90 -3.82
N ASN A 198 -5.08 -4.58 -2.97
CA ASN A 198 -4.43 -3.26 -3.00
C ASN A 198 -2.96 -3.32 -2.57
N SER A 199 -2.19 -2.28 -2.92
CA SER A 199 -0.81 -2.15 -2.48
C SER A 199 -0.74 -1.64 -1.04
N GLN A 200 0.23 -2.15 -0.28
CA GLN A 200 0.57 -1.63 1.05
C GLN A 200 0.92 -0.14 1.01
N SER A 201 1.63 0.27 -0.03
CA SER A 201 2.04 1.66 -0.25
C SER A 201 0.87 2.62 -0.37
N TYR A 202 -0.15 2.27 -1.17
CA TYR A 202 -1.37 3.07 -1.27
C TYR A 202 -2.18 3.03 0.04
N ALA A 203 -2.22 1.87 0.68
CA ALA A 203 -2.90 1.73 1.97
C ALA A 203 -2.27 2.60 3.07
N LEU A 204 -0.94 2.73 3.10
CA LEU A 204 -0.24 3.63 4.01
C LEU A 204 -0.65 5.09 3.78
N PHE A 205 -0.63 5.54 2.54
CA PHE A 205 -1.10 6.86 2.17
C PHE A 205 -2.55 7.10 2.66
N TYR A 206 -3.45 6.18 2.37
CA TYR A 206 -4.85 6.24 2.79
C TYR A 206 -5.01 6.27 4.32
N GLY A 207 -4.31 5.38 5.01
CA GLY A 207 -4.39 5.20 6.47
C GLY A 207 -3.85 6.38 7.26
N LEU A 208 -2.84 7.08 6.73
CA LEU A 208 -2.26 8.28 7.33
C LEU A 208 -3.10 9.55 7.12
N GLY A 209 -4.18 9.47 6.37
CA GLY A 209 -5.06 10.62 6.12
C GLY A 209 -4.50 11.57 5.07
N ALA A 210 -4.67 11.22 3.84
CA ALA A 210 -4.14 11.87 2.65
C ALA A 210 -4.24 13.41 2.55
N GLY A 211 -5.24 14.02 3.19
CA GLY A 211 -5.47 15.47 3.11
C GLY A 211 -4.67 16.33 4.13
N SER A 212 -3.86 15.72 4.99
CA SER A 212 -3.26 16.41 6.15
C SER A 212 -1.84 16.93 5.94
N PHE A 213 -1.20 16.64 4.82
CA PHE A 213 0.18 17.07 4.58
C PHE A 213 0.26 18.52 4.07
N LYS A 214 0.98 19.37 4.81
CA LYS A 214 1.21 20.77 4.44
C LYS A 214 2.27 20.93 3.34
N ASP A 215 3.25 20.04 3.32
CA ASP A 215 4.37 20.00 2.39
C ASP A 215 4.41 18.68 1.64
N ASP A 216 5.17 18.61 0.54
CA ASP A 216 5.50 17.36 -0.12
C ASP A 216 6.23 16.43 0.87
N VAL A 217 5.85 15.15 0.86
CA VAL A 217 6.37 14.16 1.79
C VAL A 217 6.69 12.85 1.09
N LEU A 218 7.71 12.14 1.54
CA LEU A 218 7.93 10.74 1.20
C LEU A 218 7.41 9.86 2.34
N ILE A 219 6.64 8.84 1.98
CA ILE A 219 6.36 7.71 2.88
C ILE A 219 7.29 6.58 2.45
N VAL A 220 8.14 6.13 3.36
CA VAL A 220 9.16 5.09 3.09
C VAL A 220 8.85 3.88 3.95
N ASP A 221 8.37 2.80 3.32
CA ASP A 221 8.11 1.52 3.98
C ASP A 221 9.29 0.58 3.78
N VAL A 222 10.05 0.35 4.83
CA VAL A 222 11.20 -0.55 4.81
C VAL A 222 10.73 -1.96 5.15
N GLY A 223 10.36 -2.71 4.12
CA GLY A 223 9.88 -4.08 4.23
C GLY A 223 10.99 -5.11 4.45
N GLY A 224 10.67 -6.39 4.22
CA GLY A 224 11.62 -7.49 4.34
C GLY A 224 12.67 -7.48 3.22
N LYS A 225 12.26 -7.60 1.97
CA LYS A 225 13.15 -7.61 0.79
C LYS A 225 13.18 -6.30 0.04
N VAL A 226 12.09 -5.53 0.07
CA VAL A 226 11.86 -4.33 -0.72
C VAL A 226 11.66 -3.14 0.20
N THR A 227 12.10 -1.98 -0.24
CA THR A 227 11.70 -0.68 0.31
C THR A 227 10.79 0.01 -0.69
N ASP A 228 9.59 0.34 -0.27
CA ASP A 228 8.63 1.11 -1.05
C ASP A 228 8.72 2.59 -0.68
N VAL A 229 8.66 3.47 -1.67
CA VAL A 229 8.74 4.93 -1.51
C VAL A 229 7.58 5.58 -2.24
N VAL A 230 6.70 6.23 -1.49
CA VAL A 230 5.53 6.93 -2.00
C VAL A 230 5.80 8.43 -2.00
N LEU A 231 5.69 9.07 -3.16
CA LEU A 231 5.71 10.52 -3.28
C LEU A 231 4.29 11.07 -3.10
N VAL A 232 4.11 11.88 -2.07
CA VAL A 232 2.84 12.56 -1.78
C VAL A 232 3.06 14.07 -1.85
N LYS A 233 2.27 14.75 -2.67
CA LYS A 233 2.25 16.23 -2.73
C LYS A 233 1.48 16.82 -1.55
N SER A 234 1.79 18.07 -1.26
CA SER A 234 0.98 18.91 -0.37
C SER A 234 -0.49 18.84 -0.79
N LYS A 235 -1.40 18.81 0.18
CA LYS A 235 -2.85 18.56 0.02
C LYS A 235 -3.25 17.10 -0.22
N GLY A 236 -2.31 16.14 -0.18
CA GLY A 236 -2.60 14.72 -0.15
C GLY A 236 -2.88 14.09 -1.50
N GLU A 237 -2.07 14.38 -2.48
CA GLU A 237 -2.10 13.74 -3.79
C GLU A 237 -0.95 12.74 -3.91
N VAL A 238 -1.25 11.44 -4.09
CA VAL A 238 -0.23 10.43 -4.44
C VAL A 238 0.19 10.66 -5.87
N ILE A 239 1.46 10.96 -6.06
CA ILE A 239 2.00 11.23 -7.40
C ILE A 239 2.60 9.98 -8.01
N ASP A 240 3.45 9.28 -7.25
CA ASP A 240 4.17 8.12 -7.76
C ASP A 240 4.58 7.18 -6.62
N ILE A 241 4.75 5.91 -6.94
CA ILE A 241 5.27 4.88 -6.04
C ILE A 241 6.41 4.17 -6.73
N LYS A 242 7.58 4.24 -6.13
CA LYS A 242 8.77 3.51 -6.57
C LYS A 242 9.23 2.54 -5.50
N ASN A 243 9.98 1.54 -5.90
CA ASN A 243 10.56 0.58 -4.97
C ASN A 243 11.96 0.17 -5.40
N PHE A 244 12.72 -0.37 -4.47
CA PHE A 244 14.00 -0.99 -4.73
C PHE A 244 14.26 -2.19 -3.82
N ASN A 245 15.03 -3.17 -4.31
CA ASN A 245 15.21 -4.49 -3.70
C ASN A 245 16.24 -4.50 -2.56
N LEU A 246 16.13 -3.56 -1.61
CA LEU A 246 16.90 -3.53 -0.38
C LEU A 246 15.94 -3.30 0.80
N GLY A 247 15.91 -4.24 1.73
CA GLY A 247 15.07 -4.18 2.92
C GLY A 247 15.73 -4.89 4.09
N GLY A 248 14.99 -5.21 5.14
CA GLY A 248 15.48 -5.82 6.37
C GLY A 248 16.21 -7.15 6.17
N HIS A 249 15.89 -7.90 5.11
CA HIS A 249 16.54 -9.18 4.79
C HIS A 249 18.02 -9.05 4.42
N LEU A 250 18.42 -7.91 3.84
CA LEU A 250 19.83 -7.62 3.56
C LEU A 250 20.67 -7.72 4.86
N PHE A 251 20.18 -7.13 5.93
CA PHE A 251 20.84 -7.14 7.24
C PHE A 251 20.84 -8.53 7.88
N THR A 252 19.74 -9.27 7.73
CA THR A 252 19.64 -10.68 8.19
C THR A 252 20.66 -11.55 7.48
N LYS A 253 20.77 -11.42 6.16
CA LYS A 253 21.75 -12.17 5.35
C LYS A 253 23.18 -11.82 5.74
N THR A 254 23.51 -10.54 5.85
CA THR A 254 24.84 -10.09 6.29
C THR A 254 25.21 -10.67 7.67
N LEU A 255 24.25 -10.70 8.59
CA LEU A 255 24.47 -11.26 9.92
C LEU A 255 24.64 -12.77 9.91
N SER A 256 23.83 -13.49 9.12
CA SER A 256 23.92 -14.92 8.90
C SER A 256 25.30 -15.31 8.37
N GLU A 257 25.77 -14.62 7.34
CA GLU A 257 27.07 -14.86 6.71
C GLU A 257 28.24 -14.54 7.66
N PHE A 258 28.15 -13.41 8.39
CA PHE A 258 29.22 -12.97 9.29
C PHE A 258 29.37 -13.85 10.54
N LEU A 259 28.26 -14.32 11.11
CA LEU A 259 28.25 -15.13 12.34
C LEU A 259 28.12 -16.64 12.09
N GLY A 260 27.93 -17.09 10.83
CA GLY A 260 27.67 -18.49 10.52
C GLY A 260 26.33 -19.02 11.08
N LEU A 261 25.33 -18.13 11.22
CA LEU A 261 24.01 -18.47 11.78
C LEU A 261 23.02 -18.91 10.68
N SER A 262 21.99 -19.64 11.08
CA SER A 262 20.81 -19.79 10.24
C SER A 262 20.14 -18.42 10.00
N LEU A 263 19.38 -18.27 8.90
CA LEU A 263 18.65 -17.03 8.63
C LEU A 263 17.65 -16.71 9.76
N ASP A 264 17.07 -17.72 10.38
CA ASP A 264 16.13 -17.53 11.48
C ASP A 264 16.79 -17.01 12.76
N ASP A 265 17.97 -17.58 13.10
CA ASP A 265 18.74 -17.10 14.25
C ASP A 265 19.29 -15.70 13.99
N ALA A 266 19.76 -15.41 12.78
CA ALA A 266 20.21 -14.08 12.37
C ALA A 266 19.06 -13.06 12.45
N GLU A 267 17.84 -13.42 12.05
CA GLU A 267 16.65 -12.57 12.18
C GLU A 267 16.29 -12.29 13.64
N MET A 268 16.43 -13.29 14.52
CA MET A 268 16.24 -13.09 15.97
C MET A 268 17.26 -12.12 16.54
N VAL A 269 18.54 -12.25 16.18
CA VAL A 269 19.62 -11.34 16.64
C VAL A 269 19.37 -9.93 16.10
N LYS A 270 19.03 -9.79 14.82
CA LYS A 270 18.69 -8.48 14.22
C LYS A 270 17.50 -7.83 14.93
N THR A 271 16.47 -8.59 15.26
CA THR A 271 15.30 -8.09 15.99
C THR A 271 15.64 -7.61 17.38
N LYS A 272 16.49 -8.34 18.14
CA LYS A 272 17.00 -7.90 19.44
C LYS A 272 17.82 -6.62 19.32
N TYR A 273 18.69 -6.54 18.31
CA TYR A 273 19.45 -5.32 18.02
C TYR A 273 18.55 -4.11 17.73
N SER A 274 17.52 -4.28 16.89
CA SER A 274 16.57 -3.21 16.59
C SER A 274 15.79 -2.72 17.82
N LYS A 275 15.59 -3.60 18.81
CA LYS A 275 14.93 -3.26 20.08
C LYS A 275 15.87 -2.72 21.16
N GLY A 276 17.17 -2.69 20.89
CA GLY A 276 18.16 -2.33 21.89
C GLY A 276 18.40 -3.41 22.94
N GLU A 277 18.00 -4.66 22.69
CA GLU A 277 18.12 -5.80 23.59
C GLU A 277 19.45 -6.56 23.43
N VAL A 278 20.52 -5.83 23.10
CA VAL A 278 21.89 -6.36 22.95
C VAL A 278 22.86 -5.59 23.85
N SER A 279 23.98 -6.21 24.21
CA SER A 279 25.01 -5.52 24.98
C SER A 279 25.63 -4.37 24.18
N GLU A 280 26.20 -3.36 24.85
CA GLU A 280 26.83 -2.21 24.18
C GLU A 280 28.00 -2.66 23.27
N SER A 281 28.80 -3.65 23.70
CA SER A 281 29.85 -4.22 22.87
C SER A 281 29.34 -4.90 21.62
N ALA A 282 28.19 -5.65 21.71
CA ALA A 282 27.57 -6.27 20.58
C ALA A 282 26.98 -5.19 19.65
N LYS A 283 26.33 -4.17 20.20
CA LYS A 283 25.78 -3.03 19.45
C LYS A 283 26.86 -2.36 18.60
N GLN A 284 28.01 -2.01 19.19
CA GLN A 284 29.11 -1.38 18.42
C GLN A 284 29.65 -2.25 17.28
N LYS A 285 29.70 -3.59 17.45
CA LYS A 285 30.08 -4.52 16.38
C LYS A 285 29.03 -4.55 15.27
N LEU A 286 27.75 -4.59 15.63
CA LEU A 286 26.65 -4.61 14.69
C LEU A 286 26.50 -3.27 13.93
N ASP A 287 26.71 -2.13 14.59
CA ASP A 287 26.75 -0.80 13.97
C ASP A 287 27.81 -0.76 12.86
N LYS A 288 29.03 -1.28 13.12
CA LYS A 288 30.09 -1.38 12.10
C LYS A 288 29.73 -2.34 10.99
N LEU A 289 29.18 -3.51 11.33
CA LEU A 289 28.79 -4.53 10.36
C LEU A 289 27.72 -4.04 9.39
N PHE A 290 26.73 -3.29 9.89
CA PHE A 290 25.58 -2.82 9.11
C PHE A 290 25.80 -1.49 8.39
N SER A 291 26.85 -0.74 8.74
CA SER A 291 27.13 0.56 8.11
C SER A 291 27.20 0.53 6.58
N PRO A 292 27.85 -0.47 5.91
CA PRO A 292 27.81 -0.57 4.45
C PRO A 292 26.39 -0.81 3.91
N ASN A 293 25.62 -1.67 4.57
CA ASN A 293 24.23 -1.98 4.17
C ASN A 293 23.31 -0.76 4.24
N ILE A 294 23.45 0.03 5.35
CA ILE A 294 22.72 1.28 5.54
C ILE A 294 23.10 2.29 4.44
N SER A 295 24.38 2.36 4.08
CA SER A 295 24.85 3.26 3.01
C SER A 295 24.31 2.84 1.63
N SER A 296 24.27 1.53 1.34
CA SER A 296 23.68 1.00 0.11
C SER A 296 22.19 1.27 0.04
N TRP A 297 21.46 1.04 1.14
CA TRP A 297 20.04 1.35 1.24
C TRP A 297 19.77 2.85 1.00
N PHE A 298 20.56 3.72 1.62
CA PHE A 298 20.45 5.18 1.42
C PHE A 298 20.72 5.58 -0.03
N SER A 299 21.62 4.90 -0.73
CA SER A 299 21.81 5.12 -2.18
C SER A 299 20.57 4.78 -2.99
N GLY A 300 19.82 3.73 -2.59
CA GLY A 300 18.50 3.43 -3.19
C GLY A 300 17.50 4.57 -3.01
N ILE A 301 17.41 5.16 -1.82
CA ILE A 301 16.57 6.34 -1.58
C ILE A 301 16.98 7.50 -2.49
N ARG A 302 18.28 7.74 -2.67
CA ARG A 302 18.78 8.82 -3.54
C ARG A 302 18.38 8.61 -5.00
N VAL A 303 18.52 7.41 -5.52
CA VAL A 303 18.09 7.07 -6.90
C VAL A 303 16.61 7.35 -7.09
N VAL A 304 15.76 6.91 -6.16
CA VAL A 304 14.32 7.21 -6.22
C VAL A 304 14.04 8.71 -6.15
N MET A 305 14.76 9.44 -5.32
CA MET A 305 14.61 10.90 -5.23
C MET A 305 15.01 11.61 -6.50
N GLU A 306 16.08 11.16 -7.17
CA GLU A 306 16.51 11.68 -8.46
C GLU A 306 15.43 11.44 -9.52
N ASP A 307 14.86 10.24 -9.59
CA ASP A 307 13.74 9.91 -10.48
C ASP A 307 12.50 10.80 -10.23
N PHE A 308 12.11 11.00 -8.97
CA PHE A 308 11.00 11.88 -8.62
C PHE A 308 11.26 13.34 -8.99
N TYR A 309 12.50 13.81 -8.86
CA TYR A 309 12.86 15.16 -9.29
C TYR A 309 12.80 15.31 -10.81
N GLU A 310 13.31 14.34 -11.55
CA GLU A 310 13.30 14.36 -13.02
C GLU A 310 11.89 14.32 -13.58
N ASN A 311 11.05 13.41 -13.07
CA ASN A 311 9.72 13.16 -13.61
C ASN A 311 8.64 14.13 -13.07
N HIS A 312 8.74 14.53 -11.80
CA HIS A 312 7.68 15.29 -11.13
C HIS A 312 8.12 16.66 -10.61
N LYS A 313 9.41 17.01 -10.78
CA LYS A 313 10.02 18.26 -10.27
C LYS A 313 9.78 18.44 -8.77
N SER A 314 9.72 17.32 -8.02
CA SER A 314 9.47 17.29 -6.59
C SER A 314 10.71 16.84 -5.83
N ALA A 315 11.06 17.60 -4.78
CA ALA A 315 12.21 17.34 -3.90
C ALA A 315 11.76 17.42 -2.43
N PRO A 316 10.96 16.46 -1.93
CA PRO A 316 10.47 16.47 -0.57
C PRO A 316 11.61 16.46 0.45
N LYS A 317 11.45 17.22 1.54
CA LYS A 317 12.41 17.25 2.66
C LYS A 317 11.91 16.47 3.87
N ASN A 318 10.64 16.09 3.87
CA ASN A 318 10.02 15.36 4.97
C ASN A 318 9.88 13.88 4.60
N ILE A 319 10.32 12.99 5.47
CA ILE A 319 10.22 11.54 5.30
C ILE A 319 9.46 10.95 6.48
N LEU A 320 8.44 10.16 6.18
CA LEU A 320 7.71 9.32 7.11
C LEU A 320 8.19 7.88 6.93
N LEU A 321 8.86 7.35 7.95
CA LEU A 321 9.42 5.99 7.95
C LEU A 321 8.45 5.01 8.59
N CYS A 322 8.24 3.87 7.95
CA CYS A 322 7.50 2.74 8.50
C CYS A 322 8.10 1.40 8.03
N GLY A 323 7.43 0.29 8.36
CA GLY A 323 7.93 -1.05 8.09
C GLY A 323 8.93 -1.56 9.12
N GLY A 324 9.11 -2.88 9.13
CA GLY A 324 9.96 -3.53 10.15
C GLY A 324 11.43 -3.15 10.09
N GLY A 325 11.93 -2.81 8.89
CA GLY A 325 13.31 -2.38 8.69
C GLY A 325 13.60 -0.96 9.17
N SER A 326 12.59 -0.11 9.31
CA SER A 326 12.77 1.28 9.76
C SER A 326 13.29 1.42 11.21
N PHE A 327 13.09 0.38 12.02
CA PHE A 327 13.57 0.33 13.40
C PHE A 327 15.05 -0.08 13.53
N LEU A 328 15.72 -0.40 12.43
CA LEU A 328 17.15 -0.69 12.48
C LEU A 328 17.95 0.59 12.85
N PRO A 329 18.81 0.54 13.87
CA PRO A 329 19.67 1.66 14.21
C PRO A 329 20.47 2.15 13.01
N GLY A 330 20.56 3.47 12.84
CA GLY A 330 21.28 4.11 11.74
C GLY A 330 20.41 4.45 10.51
N MET A 331 19.25 3.84 10.32
CA MET A 331 18.37 4.10 9.15
C MET A 331 17.85 5.54 9.16
N ASP A 332 17.27 5.97 10.28
CA ASP A 332 16.79 7.34 10.46
C ASP A 332 17.96 8.35 10.49
N GLU A 333 19.06 7.97 11.15
CA GLU A 333 20.23 8.83 11.29
C GLU A 333 20.89 9.17 9.93
N ILE A 334 21.03 8.20 9.02
CA ILE A 334 21.65 8.43 7.71
C ILE A 334 20.81 9.38 6.86
N LEU A 335 19.47 9.26 6.92
CA LEU A 335 18.55 10.16 6.23
C LEU A 335 18.69 11.60 6.76
N ARG A 336 18.76 11.77 8.06
CA ARG A 336 18.94 13.11 8.68
C ARG A 336 20.31 13.69 8.43
N LYS A 337 21.39 12.94 8.72
CA LYS A 337 22.76 13.47 8.69
C LYS A 337 23.33 13.62 7.28
N ARG A 338 23.12 12.63 6.41
CA ARG A 338 23.66 12.64 5.05
C ARG A 338 22.65 13.16 4.01
N GLY A 339 21.36 12.88 4.21
CA GLY A 339 20.31 13.30 3.31
C GLY A 339 19.75 14.69 3.59
N GLY A 340 19.93 15.22 4.80
CA GLY A 340 19.35 16.52 5.20
C GLY A 340 17.82 16.47 5.37
N PHE A 341 17.24 15.28 5.50
CA PHE A 341 15.80 15.10 5.62
C PHE A 341 15.31 15.31 7.05
N LYS A 342 14.09 15.80 7.18
CA LYS A 342 13.31 15.73 8.41
C LYS A 342 12.58 14.40 8.44
N THR A 343 12.96 13.53 9.35
CA THR A 343 12.42 12.18 9.43
C THR A 343 11.51 12.00 10.64
N LYS A 344 10.47 11.18 10.48
CA LYS A 344 9.60 10.73 11.55
C LYS A 344 9.29 9.25 11.34
N ILE A 345 9.54 8.41 12.36
CA ILE A 345 9.07 7.03 12.36
C ILE A 345 7.60 7.03 12.76
N ILE A 346 6.77 6.42 11.91
CA ILE A 346 5.31 6.37 12.10
C ILE A 346 4.99 5.25 13.11
N SER A 347 4.11 5.57 14.05
CA SER A 347 3.55 4.59 14.99
C SER A 347 2.15 4.12 14.57
N SER A 348 1.74 2.97 15.10
CA SER A 348 0.41 2.41 14.84
C SER A 348 -0.75 3.32 15.30
N SER A 349 -0.51 4.23 16.24
CA SER A 349 -1.50 5.20 16.73
C SER A 349 -1.83 6.29 15.70
N GLU A 350 -1.03 6.47 14.67
CA GLU A 350 -1.30 7.42 13.60
C GLU A 350 -2.27 6.89 12.55
N ILE A 351 -2.54 5.58 12.56
CA ILE A 351 -3.62 4.97 11.76
C ILE A 351 -4.92 5.04 12.56
N THR A 352 -5.71 6.08 12.32
CA THR A 352 -6.90 6.41 13.14
C THR A 352 -8.22 5.90 12.56
N LYS A 353 -8.25 5.45 11.30
CA LYS A 353 -9.46 5.02 10.62
C LYS A 353 -9.98 3.64 11.05
N ILE A 354 -9.22 2.93 11.89
CA ILE A 354 -9.59 1.63 12.44
C ILE A 354 -9.37 1.60 13.95
N ASN A 355 -10.30 1.00 14.68
CA ASN A 355 -10.16 0.81 16.12
C ASN A 355 -9.28 -0.42 16.40
N ASN A 356 -8.02 -0.18 16.73
CA ASN A 356 -7.02 -1.21 17.01
C ASN A 356 -7.09 -1.69 18.46
N LYS A 357 -8.11 -2.49 18.80
CA LYS A 357 -8.26 -3.09 20.15
C LYS A 357 -7.16 -4.10 20.48
N THR A 358 -6.47 -4.63 19.47
CA THR A 358 -5.47 -5.70 19.63
C THR A 358 -4.07 -5.18 19.93
N LYS A 359 -3.86 -3.86 19.86
CA LYS A 359 -2.55 -3.19 20.01
C LYS A 359 -1.50 -3.67 18.99
N LEU A 360 -1.94 -4.04 17.78
CA LEU A 360 -1.03 -4.34 16.67
C LEU A 360 -0.15 -3.12 16.38
N GLN A 361 1.17 -3.32 16.33
CA GLN A 361 2.13 -2.24 16.08
C GLN A 361 2.52 -2.09 14.60
N ASP A 362 2.12 -3.03 13.76
CA ASP A 362 2.45 -3.02 12.34
C ASP A 362 1.61 -1.98 11.59
N VAL A 363 2.26 -0.91 11.17
CA VAL A 363 1.62 0.26 10.54
C VAL A 363 1.05 -0.09 9.18
N SER A 364 1.80 -0.83 8.35
CA SER A 364 1.39 -1.19 6.98
C SER A 364 0.15 -2.10 6.99
N SER A 365 0.13 -3.11 7.88
CA SER A 365 -1.04 -3.99 8.04
C SER A 365 -2.26 -3.24 8.56
N LEU A 366 -2.10 -2.29 9.52
CA LEU A 366 -3.20 -1.46 10.02
C LEU A 366 -3.75 -0.52 8.95
N ALA A 367 -2.87 0.06 8.16
CA ALA A 367 -3.25 0.92 7.04
C ALA A 367 -4.04 0.12 5.99
N LEU A 368 -3.60 -1.11 5.68
CA LEU A 368 -4.31 -2.02 4.79
C LEU A 368 -5.69 -2.40 5.34
N ALA A 369 -5.77 -2.70 6.63
CA ALA A 369 -7.04 -2.96 7.31
C ALA A 369 -8.00 -1.76 7.25
N SER A 370 -7.47 -0.55 7.40
CA SER A 370 -8.25 0.69 7.29
C SER A 370 -8.83 0.88 5.89
N LEU A 371 -8.03 0.59 4.85
CA LEU A 371 -8.47 0.67 3.46
C LEU A 371 -9.50 -0.42 3.13
N ALA A 372 -9.26 -1.66 3.57
CA ALA A 372 -10.16 -2.80 3.37
C ALA A 372 -11.54 -2.62 4.01
N ALA A 373 -11.59 -1.89 5.12
CA ALA A 373 -12.83 -1.59 5.84
C ALA A 373 -13.67 -0.48 5.20
N GLU A 374 -13.16 0.20 4.17
CA GLU A 374 -13.95 1.20 3.44
C GLU A 374 -14.97 0.51 2.53
N SER A 375 -16.20 1.02 2.55
CA SER A 375 -17.24 0.48 1.65
C SER A 375 -17.03 1.01 0.22
N PRO A 376 -16.86 0.12 -0.77
CA PRO A 376 -16.72 0.55 -2.17
C PRO A 376 -18.02 1.12 -2.74
N GLU A 377 -19.17 0.86 -2.11
CA GLU A 377 -20.49 1.19 -2.64
C GLU A 377 -20.87 2.67 -2.44
N SER A 378 -20.17 3.39 -1.55
CA SER A 378 -20.47 4.79 -1.26
C SER A 378 -19.84 5.80 -2.23
N ASN A 379 -19.01 5.36 -3.18
CA ASN A 379 -18.29 6.25 -4.09
C ASN A 379 -18.66 5.97 -5.56
N GLU A 380 -19.44 6.90 -6.17
CA GLU A 380 -19.83 6.83 -7.59
C GLU A 380 -18.63 6.69 -8.52
N PHE A 381 -17.50 7.34 -8.20
CA PHE A 381 -16.26 7.24 -8.97
C PHE A 381 -15.68 5.82 -8.96
N TYR A 382 -15.74 5.13 -7.83
CA TYR A 382 -15.25 3.75 -7.74
C TYR A 382 -16.04 2.82 -8.67
N ALA A 383 -17.36 2.97 -8.73
CA ALA A 383 -18.21 2.20 -9.63
C ALA A 383 -17.88 2.48 -11.12
N LEU A 384 -17.65 3.76 -11.47
CA LEU A 384 -17.23 4.16 -12.82
C LEU A 384 -15.87 3.58 -13.20
N LEU A 385 -14.87 3.68 -12.29
CA LEU A 385 -13.53 3.15 -12.50
C LEU A 385 -13.53 1.63 -12.64
N LYS A 386 -14.24 0.91 -11.78
CA LYS A 386 -14.37 -0.56 -11.85
C LYS A 386 -14.95 -1.01 -13.20
N ARG A 387 -15.92 -0.26 -13.71
CA ARG A 387 -16.49 -0.51 -15.05
C ARG A 387 -15.51 -0.23 -16.17
N ALA A 388 -14.76 0.89 -16.09
CA ALA A 388 -13.74 1.24 -17.06
C ALA A 388 -12.60 0.21 -17.10
N ILE A 389 -12.12 -0.28 -15.96
CA ILE A 389 -11.11 -1.35 -15.88
C ILE A 389 -11.58 -2.61 -16.60
N ARG A 390 -12.82 -3.06 -16.35
CA ARG A 390 -13.37 -4.25 -17.01
C ARG A 390 -13.42 -4.10 -18.53
N LEU A 391 -13.80 -2.92 -19.03
CA LEU A 391 -13.87 -2.65 -20.47
C LEU A 391 -12.48 -2.60 -21.14
N ILE A 392 -11.44 -2.24 -20.41
CA ILE A 392 -10.08 -2.16 -20.95
C ILE A 392 -9.39 -3.54 -20.97
N GLN A 393 -9.78 -4.44 -20.07
CA GLN A 393 -9.19 -5.77 -19.93
C GLN A 393 -9.94 -6.87 -20.69
N SER A 394 -11.15 -6.58 -21.20
CA SER A 394 -11.94 -7.46 -22.06
C SER A 394 -11.44 -7.41 -23.50
#